data_2cf0fedbb3c95b24567894be55a0ca70
#
_entry.id   2cf0fedbb3c95b24567894be55a0ca70
#
_cell.length_a   1.000
_cell.length_b   1.000
_cell.length_c   1.000
_cell.angle_alpha   90.00
_cell.angle_beta   90.00
_cell.angle_gamma   90.00
#
_symmetry.space_group_name_H-M   'P 1'
#
loop_
_entity.id
_entity.type
_entity.pdbx_description
1 polymer ?
#
loop_
_entity_poly.entity_id
_entity_poly.type
_entity_poly.pdbx_seq_one_letter_code
_entity_poly.pdbx_strand_id
1 'polypeptide(L)'
;MHTIEQIFINGEFVTPHGTERFDLYNPATAQVIGQVRLADEVDAERAIAAAKAAFPAWSQTTKLERIAALKRMHAAVAARHDALLEAVIEEYGAPASRSAWMASYPAEVIAQAIEALEVFEFVTPAGAATVQMTPLGVAGLITPWNSDAGFICGKLAAALAAGCTAVIKPSEMSALQTQIVTEALRDAALPPGVFNIVTGRGETVGETLSRHPDVAKISFTGSTNTGKAILRNAAESFKRVTLELGGKSPTILLDDVDLARAIPLVIQAGFMNSGQACVAGTRILVPQSRKAEMEIALAQAVAAVKSGDPRESATEIGPMVSEKQWLRVQGYIRKGLDEGARLLAGGEGRPDGTRDGWFVRPTLFTDVNNQMTIAREEIFGPVLCIIPYQDEAEAVAIANDTEYGLSAIVLGRDTGRARRVAQQIVSGRVLVNTLAHEPKAPFGGFKHSGVGREMGEWGIGAFMEPKSIVG
;
A
#
# COMPACT_ATOMS: atom_id res chain seq x y z
N MET A 1 5.88 -22.53 -16.36
CA MET A 1 4.56 -21.86 -16.35
C MET A 1 3.86 -22.26 -15.07
N HIS A 2 3.49 -21.31 -14.24
CA HIS A 2 2.84 -21.56 -12.95
C HIS A 2 1.35 -21.85 -13.15
N THR A 3 0.79 -22.72 -12.30
CA THR A 3 -0.65 -23.03 -12.34
C THR A 3 -1.18 -23.06 -10.91
N ILE A 4 -2.06 -22.10 -10.59
CA ILE A 4 -2.66 -21.95 -9.25
C ILE A 4 -4.14 -22.31 -9.38
N GLU A 5 -4.52 -23.49 -8.87
CA GLU A 5 -5.86 -24.06 -8.99
C GLU A 5 -6.67 -24.04 -7.70
N GLN A 6 -6.09 -23.57 -6.59
CA GLN A 6 -6.69 -23.69 -5.26
C GLN A 6 -6.70 -22.36 -4.53
N ILE A 7 -7.70 -22.20 -3.68
CA ILE A 7 -7.84 -21.17 -2.66
C ILE A 7 -7.77 -21.82 -1.28
N PHE A 8 -7.67 -21.03 -0.22
CA PHE A 8 -7.55 -21.55 1.14
C PHE A 8 -8.78 -21.19 1.99
N ILE A 9 -9.54 -22.18 2.39
CA ILE A 9 -10.77 -22.02 3.18
C ILE A 9 -10.78 -23.05 4.30
N ASN A 10 -11.08 -22.62 5.53
CA ASN A 10 -11.29 -23.48 6.69
C ASN A 10 -10.10 -24.42 7.00
N GLY A 11 -8.88 -23.94 6.81
CA GLY A 11 -7.66 -24.70 7.09
C GLY A 11 -7.16 -25.58 5.95
N GLU A 12 -7.84 -25.62 4.80
CA GLU A 12 -7.54 -26.49 3.69
C GLU A 12 -7.43 -25.74 2.36
N PHE A 13 -6.57 -26.25 1.46
CA PHE A 13 -6.59 -25.87 0.06
C PHE A 13 -7.74 -26.56 -0.66
N VAL A 14 -8.60 -25.76 -1.28
CA VAL A 14 -9.80 -26.25 -1.99
C VAL A 14 -9.85 -25.70 -3.41
N THR A 15 -10.42 -26.47 -4.34
CA THR A 15 -10.72 -25.98 -5.68
C THR A 15 -11.85 -24.95 -5.61
N PRO A 16 -11.71 -23.74 -6.19
CA PRO A 16 -12.77 -22.75 -6.24
C PRO A 16 -14.00 -23.26 -6.98
N HIS A 17 -15.19 -22.80 -6.59
CA HIS A 17 -16.42 -22.91 -7.38
C HIS A 17 -16.28 -22.09 -8.68
N GLY A 18 -15.69 -20.90 -8.59
CA GLY A 18 -15.40 -20.05 -9.73
C GLY A 18 -14.58 -20.76 -10.80
N THR A 19 -14.82 -20.47 -12.07
CA THR A 19 -14.20 -21.14 -13.23
C THR A 19 -13.35 -20.21 -14.08
N GLU A 20 -13.39 -18.90 -13.81
CA GLU A 20 -12.59 -17.90 -14.52
C GLU A 20 -11.10 -18.16 -14.29
N ARG A 21 -10.29 -17.99 -15.35
CA ARG A 21 -8.83 -18.03 -15.27
C ARG A 21 -8.26 -16.68 -15.61
N PHE A 22 -7.25 -16.28 -14.85
CA PHE A 22 -6.52 -15.03 -15.06
C PHE A 22 -5.07 -15.34 -15.38
N ASP A 23 -4.58 -14.78 -16.51
CA ASP A 23 -3.19 -14.92 -16.92
C ASP A 23 -2.28 -14.06 -16.05
N LEU A 24 -1.22 -14.67 -15.52
CA LEU A 24 -0.15 -14.00 -14.81
C LEU A 24 0.95 -13.61 -15.79
N TYR A 25 1.45 -12.39 -15.68
CA TYR A 25 2.44 -11.85 -16.60
C TYR A 25 3.75 -11.52 -15.87
N ASN A 26 4.85 -11.73 -16.57
CA ASN A 26 6.10 -11.05 -16.21
C ASN A 26 6.09 -9.66 -16.85
N PRO A 27 6.03 -8.57 -16.07
CA PRO A 27 5.89 -7.24 -16.63
C PRO A 27 7.15 -6.72 -17.34
N ALA A 28 8.31 -7.34 -17.10
CA ALA A 28 9.56 -7.00 -17.79
C ALA A 28 9.64 -7.56 -19.21
N THR A 29 8.89 -8.65 -19.48
CA THR A 29 8.88 -9.29 -20.80
C THR A 29 7.51 -9.24 -21.48
N ALA A 30 6.46 -8.86 -20.76
CA ALA A 30 5.05 -8.94 -21.17
C ALA A 30 4.58 -10.37 -21.51
N GLN A 31 5.33 -11.38 -21.10
CA GLN A 31 5.00 -12.79 -21.36
C GLN A 31 4.13 -13.37 -20.24
N VAL A 32 3.24 -14.28 -20.63
CA VAL A 32 2.48 -15.08 -19.67
C VAL A 32 3.41 -16.06 -18.96
N ILE A 33 3.42 -16.00 -17.62
CA ILE A 33 4.22 -16.88 -16.76
C ILE A 33 3.39 -17.94 -16.05
N GLY A 34 2.07 -17.79 -16.05
CA GLY A 34 1.17 -18.73 -15.40
C GLY A 34 -0.28 -18.33 -15.50
N GLN A 35 -1.12 -19.10 -14.80
CA GLN A 35 -2.56 -18.83 -14.67
C GLN A 35 -3.01 -19.10 -13.23
N VAL A 36 -3.99 -18.30 -12.77
CA VAL A 36 -4.71 -18.55 -11.52
C VAL A 36 -6.19 -18.73 -11.80
N ARG A 37 -6.79 -19.77 -11.19
CA ARG A 37 -8.23 -19.97 -11.17
C ARG A 37 -8.85 -19.06 -10.10
N LEU A 38 -9.79 -18.22 -10.52
CA LEU A 38 -10.41 -17.23 -9.64
C LEU A 38 -11.63 -17.80 -8.91
N ALA A 39 -11.75 -17.39 -7.67
CA ALA A 39 -12.94 -17.59 -6.86
C ALA A 39 -14.06 -16.65 -7.26
N ASP A 40 -15.29 -17.02 -6.91
CA ASP A 40 -16.50 -16.24 -7.11
C ASP A 40 -17.24 -15.93 -5.80
N GLU A 41 -18.49 -15.48 -5.90
CA GLU A 41 -19.35 -15.15 -4.76
C GLU A 41 -19.59 -16.36 -3.85
N VAL A 42 -19.77 -17.56 -4.43
CA VAL A 42 -20.01 -18.79 -3.66
C VAL A 42 -18.81 -19.14 -2.78
N ASP A 43 -17.60 -18.95 -3.29
CA ASP A 43 -16.38 -19.16 -2.53
C ASP A 43 -16.22 -18.12 -1.42
N ALA A 44 -16.57 -16.86 -1.69
CA ALA A 44 -16.56 -15.80 -0.69
C ALA A 44 -17.54 -16.11 0.45
N GLU A 45 -18.75 -16.55 0.15
CA GLU A 45 -19.77 -16.97 1.12
C GLU A 45 -19.27 -18.14 2.00
N ARG A 46 -18.62 -19.15 1.39
CA ARG A 46 -18.03 -20.29 2.12
C ARG A 46 -16.92 -19.84 3.08
N ALA A 47 -16.07 -18.91 2.64
CA ALA A 47 -14.99 -18.37 3.47
C ALA A 47 -15.53 -17.51 4.63
N ILE A 48 -16.55 -16.70 4.38
CA ILE A 48 -17.23 -15.91 5.43
C ILE A 48 -17.89 -16.82 6.47
N ALA A 49 -18.58 -17.88 6.03
CA ALA A 49 -19.19 -18.86 6.94
C ALA A 49 -18.13 -19.57 7.81
N ALA A 50 -16.98 -19.95 7.23
CA ALA A 50 -15.88 -20.55 7.98
C ALA A 50 -15.30 -19.58 9.01
N ALA A 51 -15.06 -18.32 8.62
CA ALA A 51 -14.55 -17.28 9.52
C ALA A 51 -15.54 -16.98 10.66
N LYS A 52 -16.84 -16.92 10.35
CA LYS A 52 -17.92 -16.73 11.35
C LYS A 52 -17.96 -17.88 12.35
N ALA A 53 -17.84 -19.11 11.89
CA ALA A 53 -17.83 -20.30 12.76
C ALA A 53 -16.61 -20.34 13.70
N ALA A 54 -15.45 -19.89 13.25
CA ALA A 54 -14.22 -19.85 14.04
C ALA A 54 -14.17 -18.67 15.04
N PHE A 55 -14.90 -17.60 14.80
CA PHE A 55 -14.84 -16.35 15.58
C PHE A 55 -15.11 -16.52 17.08
N PRO A 56 -16.14 -17.26 17.54
CA PRO A 56 -16.43 -17.38 18.99
C PRO A 56 -15.25 -17.95 19.78
N ALA A 57 -14.58 -18.95 19.25
CA ALA A 57 -13.41 -19.56 19.92
C ALA A 57 -12.18 -18.65 19.85
N TRP A 58 -11.89 -18.07 18.66
CA TRP A 58 -10.72 -17.21 18.48
C TRP A 58 -10.83 -15.89 19.28
N SER A 59 -11.99 -15.30 19.36
CA SER A 59 -12.23 -14.06 20.12
C SER A 59 -12.01 -14.18 21.63
N GLN A 60 -12.07 -15.40 22.17
CA GLN A 60 -11.83 -15.68 23.59
C GLN A 60 -10.38 -16.05 23.93
N THR A 61 -9.51 -16.15 22.90
CA THR A 61 -8.09 -16.41 23.15
C THR A 61 -7.44 -15.28 23.92
N THR A 62 -6.50 -15.65 24.79
CA THR A 62 -5.71 -14.71 25.57
C THR A 62 -4.73 -13.93 24.69
N LYS A 63 -4.25 -12.78 25.20
CA LYS A 63 -3.17 -12.01 24.57
C LYS A 63 -1.95 -12.88 24.27
N LEU A 64 -1.55 -13.76 25.22
CA LEU A 64 -0.39 -14.64 25.06
C LEU A 64 -0.60 -15.69 23.95
N GLU A 65 -1.79 -16.27 23.85
CA GLU A 65 -2.11 -17.23 22.78
C GLU A 65 -2.06 -16.57 21.40
N ARG A 66 -2.56 -15.34 21.26
CA ARG A 66 -2.48 -14.56 20.02
C ARG A 66 -1.03 -14.22 19.66
N ILE A 67 -0.21 -13.78 20.64
CA ILE A 67 1.23 -13.56 20.44
C ILE A 67 1.91 -14.84 19.96
N ALA A 68 1.62 -15.99 20.58
CA ALA A 68 2.20 -17.28 20.18
C ALA A 68 1.79 -17.66 18.75
N ALA A 69 0.54 -17.41 18.33
CA ALA A 69 0.08 -17.62 16.97
C ALA A 69 0.80 -16.71 15.97
N LEU A 70 0.91 -15.43 16.26
CA LEU A 70 1.65 -14.47 15.42
C LEU A 70 3.14 -14.82 15.31
N LYS A 71 3.78 -15.31 16.37
CA LYS A 71 5.17 -15.79 16.32
C LYS A 71 5.34 -17.00 15.38
N ARG A 72 4.38 -17.93 15.34
CA ARG A 72 4.41 -19.03 14.36
C ARG A 72 4.23 -18.51 12.93
N MET A 73 3.30 -17.58 12.71
CA MET A 73 3.12 -16.94 11.41
C MET A 73 4.40 -16.23 10.95
N HIS A 74 5.02 -15.44 11.84
CA HIS A 74 6.28 -14.75 11.55
C HIS A 74 7.37 -15.73 11.10
N ALA A 75 7.59 -16.81 11.88
CA ALA A 75 8.62 -17.79 11.56
C ALA A 75 8.37 -18.48 10.21
N ALA A 76 7.11 -18.86 9.94
CA ALA A 76 6.73 -19.53 8.70
C ALA A 76 6.87 -18.60 7.46
N VAL A 77 6.49 -17.32 7.58
CA VAL A 77 6.63 -16.34 6.50
C VAL A 77 8.10 -15.97 6.27
N ALA A 78 8.88 -15.76 7.34
CA ALA A 78 10.32 -15.47 7.24
C ALA A 78 11.08 -16.61 6.52
N ALA A 79 10.69 -17.85 6.71
CA ALA A 79 11.27 -19.00 6.03
C ALA A 79 10.99 -19.04 4.51
N ARG A 80 10.08 -18.20 4.00
CA ARG A 80 9.74 -18.10 2.57
C ARG A 80 10.39 -16.91 1.87
N HIS A 81 11.34 -16.22 2.51
CA HIS A 81 11.99 -15.01 2.00
C HIS A 81 12.46 -15.16 0.55
N ASP A 82 13.25 -16.20 0.24
CA ASP A 82 13.85 -16.35 -1.09
C ASP A 82 12.79 -16.66 -2.16
N ALA A 83 11.76 -17.43 -1.81
CA ALA A 83 10.63 -17.68 -2.72
C ALA A 83 9.84 -16.40 -3.00
N LEU A 84 9.60 -15.57 -1.97
CA LEU A 84 8.95 -14.27 -2.12
C LEU A 84 9.80 -13.30 -2.95
N LEU A 85 11.14 -13.30 -2.76
CA LEU A 85 12.07 -12.48 -3.55
C LEU A 85 11.92 -12.79 -5.05
N GLU A 86 11.97 -14.06 -5.43
CA GLU A 86 11.81 -14.47 -6.83
C GLU A 86 10.41 -14.13 -7.38
N ALA A 87 9.35 -14.38 -6.61
CA ALA A 87 7.99 -14.06 -7.03
C ALA A 87 7.78 -12.56 -7.23
N VAL A 88 8.33 -11.71 -6.37
CA VAL A 88 8.27 -10.24 -6.51
C VAL A 88 8.98 -9.77 -7.79
N ILE A 89 10.15 -10.33 -8.10
CA ILE A 89 10.88 -9.99 -9.34
C ILE A 89 10.09 -10.47 -10.57
N GLU A 90 9.57 -11.70 -10.54
CA GLU A 90 8.93 -12.32 -11.69
C GLU A 90 7.55 -11.73 -11.99
N GLU A 91 6.68 -11.60 -10.97
CA GLU A 91 5.26 -11.25 -11.12
C GLU A 91 5.01 -9.74 -11.04
N TYR A 92 5.80 -9.02 -10.23
CA TYR A 92 5.63 -7.59 -10.04
C TYR A 92 6.69 -6.76 -10.80
N GLY A 93 7.88 -7.29 -11.00
CA GLY A 93 8.96 -6.62 -11.71
C GLY A 93 9.68 -5.54 -10.88
N ALA A 94 9.67 -5.64 -9.54
CA ALA A 94 10.45 -4.72 -8.73
C ALA A 94 11.96 -4.95 -8.94
N PRO A 95 12.78 -3.87 -8.98
CA PRO A 95 14.24 -3.99 -9.01
C PRO A 95 14.76 -4.83 -7.85
N ALA A 96 15.87 -5.55 -8.05
CA ALA A 96 16.40 -6.50 -7.06
C ALA A 96 16.59 -5.89 -5.66
N SER A 97 17.07 -4.64 -5.57
CA SER A 97 17.22 -3.92 -4.30
C SER A 97 15.87 -3.70 -3.58
N ARG A 98 14.83 -3.40 -4.32
CA ARG A 98 13.47 -3.21 -3.78
C ARG A 98 12.82 -4.54 -3.45
N SER A 99 13.04 -5.56 -4.27
CA SER A 99 12.49 -6.92 -4.07
C SER A 99 12.99 -7.55 -2.78
N ALA A 100 14.25 -7.34 -2.40
CA ALA A 100 14.80 -7.82 -1.13
C ALA A 100 14.02 -7.24 0.08
N TRP A 101 13.71 -5.94 0.05
CA TRP A 101 12.86 -5.34 1.08
C TRP A 101 11.43 -5.89 1.03
N MET A 102 10.83 -6.02 -0.16
CA MET A 102 9.47 -6.54 -0.30
C MET A 102 9.33 -8.00 0.15
N ALA A 103 10.38 -8.80 0.02
CA ALA A 103 10.43 -10.18 0.49
C ALA A 103 10.55 -10.29 2.02
N SER A 104 11.25 -9.36 2.66
CA SER A 104 11.39 -9.31 4.13
C SER A 104 10.17 -8.70 4.81
N TYR A 105 9.54 -7.72 4.18
CA TYR A 105 8.48 -6.90 4.77
C TYR A 105 7.27 -7.68 5.30
N PRO A 106 6.79 -8.79 4.68
CA PRO A 106 5.70 -9.61 5.21
C PRO A 106 5.97 -10.18 6.61
N ALA A 107 7.19 -10.61 6.89
CA ALA A 107 7.58 -11.06 8.23
C ALA A 107 7.75 -9.87 9.20
N GLU A 108 8.33 -8.76 8.74
CA GLU A 108 8.54 -7.56 9.55
C GLU A 108 7.21 -6.99 10.07
N VAL A 109 6.16 -6.90 9.25
CA VAL A 109 4.86 -6.38 9.70
C VAL A 109 4.17 -7.29 10.71
N ILE A 110 4.41 -8.60 10.66
CA ILE A 110 3.94 -9.52 11.71
C ILE A 110 4.69 -9.28 13.01
N ALA A 111 6.02 -9.08 12.97
CA ALA A 111 6.83 -8.75 14.14
C ALA A 111 6.38 -7.42 14.77
N GLN A 112 6.12 -6.40 13.97
CA GLN A 112 5.58 -5.12 14.42
C GLN A 112 4.20 -5.26 15.09
N ALA A 113 3.34 -6.13 14.57
CA ALA A 113 2.04 -6.42 15.19
C ALA A 113 2.19 -7.16 16.55
N ILE A 114 3.20 -8.02 16.69
CA ILE A 114 3.53 -8.65 17.97
C ILE A 114 3.97 -7.59 18.99
N GLU A 115 4.91 -6.71 18.63
CA GLU A 115 5.37 -5.63 19.50
C GLU A 115 4.21 -4.70 19.93
N ALA A 116 3.33 -4.35 19.00
CA ALA A 116 2.15 -3.54 19.30
C ALA A 116 1.19 -4.28 20.24
N LEU A 117 0.98 -5.58 20.02
CA LEU A 117 0.09 -6.40 20.86
C LEU A 117 0.66 -6.56 22.29
N GLU A 118 1.99 -6.67 22.45
CA GLU A 118 2.62 -6.80 23.77
C GLU A 118 2.28 -5.63 24.68
N VAL A 119 2.18 -4.40 24.15
CA VAL A 119 1.85 -3.19 24.90
C VAL A 119 0.38 -2.80 24.87
N PHE A 120 -0.43 -3.37 23.97
CA PHE A 120 -1.84 -3.01 23.81
C PHE A 120 -2.68 -3.32 25.06
N GLU A 121 -3.41 -2.32 25.56
CA GLU A 121 -4.28 -2.43 26.71
C GLU A 121 -5.73 -2.74 26.31
N PHE A 122 -6.18 -3.96 26.55
CA PHE A 122 -7.55 -4.39 26.25
C PHE A 122 -8.59 -3.88 27.25
N VAL A 123 -8.15 -3.49 28.44
CA VAL A 123 -9.01 -3.01 29.52
C VAL A 123 -8.36 -1.81 30.19
N THR A 124 -9.06 -0.67 30.21
CA THR A 124 -8.58 0.57 30.80
C THR A 124 -9.62 1.19 31.75
N PRO A 125 -9.22 1.79 32.88
CA PRO A 125 -10.13 2.50 33.75
C PRO A 125 -10.56 3.85 33.13
N ALA A 126 -11.82 4.24 33.32
CA ALA A 126 -12.36 5.53 32.89
C ALA A 126 -13.32 6.08 33.93
N GLY A 127 -12.81 6.81 34.93
CA GLY A 127 -13.59 7.28 36.09
C GLY A 127 -14.16 6.09 36.89
N ALA A 128 -15.47 6.02 37.04
CA ALA A 128 -16.15 4.90 37.70
C ALA A 128 -16.44 3.71 36.76
N ALA A 129 -16.04 3.79 35.50
CA ALA A 129 -16.25 2.73 34.52
C ALA A 129 -14.94 2.03 34.18
N THR A 130 -15.09 0.84 33.62
CA THR A 130 -14.02 0.11 32.89
C THR A 130 -14.36 0.09 31.42
N VAL A 131 -13.40 0.47 30.56
CA VAL A 131 -13.53 0.36 29.10
C VAL A 131 -12.84 -0.92 28.65
N GLN A 132 -13.58 -1.79 28.02
CA GLN A 132 -13.09 -3.04 27.44
C GLN A 132 -13.09 -2.95 25.92
N MET A 133 -11.94 -3.19 25.27
CA MET A 133 -11.82 -3.33 23.81
C MET A 133 -12.31 -4.71 23.39
N THR A 134 -13.31 -4.75 22.50
CA THR A 134 -13.99 -5.99 22.06
C THR A 134 -13.76 -6.22 20.57
N PRO A 135 -13.33 -7.42 20.11
CA PRO A 135 -13.19 -7.73 18.69
C PRO A 135 -14.49 -7.52 17.91
N LEU A 136 -14.40 -6.95 16.71
CA LEU A 136 -15.56 -6.63 15.87
C LEU A 136 -16.28 -7.86 15.31
N GLY A 137 -15.54 -8.93 14.96
CA GLY A 137 -16.10 -10.10 14.30
C GLY A 137 -15.26 -10.60 13.13
N VAL A 138 -15.91 -10.94 12.02
CA VAL A 138 -15.25 -11.30 10.78
C VAL A 138 -14.75 -10.03 10.09
N ALA A 139 -13.46 -10.02 9.72
CA ALA A 139 -12.84 -8.95 8.95
C ALA A 139 -12.65 -9.36 7.48
N GLY A 140 -13.15 -8.55 6.55
CA GLY A 140 -12.82 -8.62 5.12
C GLY A 140 -11.58 -7.79 4.85
N LEU A 141 -10.50 -8.43 4.41
CA LEU A 141 -9.22 -7.80 4.12
C LEU A 141 -8.99 -7.82 2.61
N ILE A 142 -8.92 -6.66 1.98
CA ILE A 142 -8.80 -6.54 0.51
C ILE A 142 -7.49 -5.82 0.21
N THR A 143 -6.56 -6.51 -0.48
CA THR A 143 -5.19 -6.05 -0.71
C THR A 143 -4.92 -5.71 -2.18
N PRO A 144 -4.02 -4.73 -2.45
CA PRO A 144 -3.57 -4.35 -3.77
C PRO A 144 -2.38 -5.19 -4.21
N TRP A 145 -1.93 -4.97 -5.45
CA TRP A 145 -0.84 -5.70 -6.09
C TRP A 145 0.57 -5.14 -5.82
N ASN A 146 0.73 -3.91 -5.34
CA ASN A 146 2.03 -3.22 -5.29
C ASN A 146 2.92 -3.55 -4.09
N SER A 147 2.45 -4.38 -3.17
CA SER A 147 3.19 -5.03 -2.06
C SER A 147 2.29 -6.07 -1.40
N ASP A 148 1.69 -6.95 -2.20
CA ASP A 148 0.57 -7.81 -1.80
C ASP A 148 0.86 -8.66 -0.57
N ALA A 149 1.98 -9.40 -0.57
CA ALA A 149 2.40 -10.25 0.56
C ALA A 149 2.51 -9.45 1.88
N GLY A 150 3.05 -8.23 1.82
CA GLY A 150 3.15 -7.33 2.97
C GLY A 150 1.78 -6.87 3.47
N PHE A 151 0.87 -6.52 2.55
CA PHE A 151 -0.49 -6.10 2.92
C PHE A 151 -1.32 -7.26 3.47
N ILE A 152 -1.22 -8.47 2.90
CA ILE A 152 -1.86 -9.67 3.44
C ILE A 152 -1.42 -9.88 4.89
N CYS A 153 -0.10 -9.97 5.13
CA CYS A 153 0.46 -10.24 6.44
C CYS A 153 0.15 -9.15 7.46
N GLY A 154 0.28 -7.86 7.08
CA GLY A 154 0.05 -6.74 8.00
C GLY A 154 -1.41 -6.61 8.45
N LYS A 155 -2.34 -6.66 7.49
CA LYS A 155 -3.78 -6.60 7.81
C LYS A 155 -4.24 -7.83 8.60
N LEU A 156 -3.78 -9.02 8.22
CA LEU A 156 -4.11 -10.25 8.92
C LEU A 156 -3.56 -10.24 10.35
N ALA A 157 -2.29 -9.87 10.54
CA ALA A 157 -1.68 -9.82 11.87
C ALA A 157 -2.43 -8.88 12.82
N ALA A 158 -2.82 -7.69 12.36
CA ALA A 158 -3.61 -6.73 13.15
C ALA A 158 -5.02 -7.29 13.49
N ALA A 159 -5.72 -7.91 12.53
CA ALA A 159 -7.02 -8.51 12.75
C ALA A 159 -6.96 -9.65 13.77
N LEU A 160 -5.97 -10.54 13.65
CA LEU A 160 -5.78 -11.67 14.57
C LEU A 160 -5.33 -11.21 15.96
N ALA A 161 -4.46 -10.19 16.05
CA ALA A 161 -4.07 -9.57 17.30
C ALA A 161 -5.27 -9.01 18.06
N ALA A 162 -6.21 -8.38 17.37
CA ALA A 162 -7.46 -7.89 17.94
C ALA A 162 -8.42 -9.01 18.38
N GLY A 163 -8.27 -10.25 17.88
CA GLY A 163 -9.16 -11.38 18.11
C GLY A 163 -10.28 -11.52 17.07
N CYS A 164 -10.18 -10.84 15.93
CA CYS A 164 -11.03 -11.04 14.76
C CYS A 164 -10.61 -12.27 13.97
N THR A 165 -11.55 -12.87 13.24
CA THR A 165 -11.25 -13.81 12.16
C THR A 165 -11.26 -13.08 10.83
N ALA A 166 -10.68 -13.67 9.76
CA ALA A 166 -10.48 -12.94 8.52
C ALA A 166 -10.82 -13.73 7.27
N VAL A 167 -11.34 -13.00 6.27
CA VAL A 167 -11.38 -13.43 4.86
C VAL A 167 -10.58 -12.42 4.05
N ILE A 168 -9.55 -12.89 3.37
CA ILE A 168 -8.61 -12.08 2.61
C ILE A 168 -8.89 -12.24 1.12
N LYS A 169 -9.11 -11.13 0.43
CA LYS A 169 -9.18 -11.05 -1.02
C LYS A 169 -7.91 -10.36 -1.54
N PRO A 170 -6.88 -11.11 -1.93
CA PRO A 170 -5.68 -10.54 -2.54
C PRO A 170 -5.94 -10.11 -3.99
N SER A 171 -4.99 -9.35 -4.56
CA SER A 171 -5.04 -9.03 -5.98
C SER A 171 -4.80 -10.27 -6.83
N GLU A 172 -5.60 -10.47 -7.88
CA GLU A 172 -5.41 -11.53 -8.87
C GLU A 172 -4.09 -11.39 -9.63
N MET A 173 -3.51 -10.19 -9.69
CA MET A 173 -2.22 -9.93 -10.35
C MET A 173 -1.00 -10.35 -9.50
N SER A 174 -1.22 -10.78 -8.25
CA SER A 174 -0.15 -11.15 -7.30
C SER A 174 -0.32 -12.58 -6.79
N ALA A 175 -0.80 -13.46 -7.66
CA ALA A 175 -1.20 -14.81 -7.24
C ALA A 175 0.00 -15.70 -6.84
N LEU A 176 1.20 -15.47 -7.38
CA LEU A 176 2.42 -16.20 -6.94
C LEU A 176 2.80 -15.82 -5.51
N GLN A 177 2.89 -14.54 -5.20
CA GLN A 177 3.16 -14.06 -3.85
C GLN A 177 2.08 -14.54 -2.87
N THR A 178 0.80 -14.44 -3.28
CA THR A 178 -0.34 -14.94 -2.50
C THR A 178 -0.22 -16.43 -2.18
N GLN A 179 0.13 -17.26 -3.17
CA GLN A 179 0.30 -18.70 -2.96
C GLN A 179 1.39 -19.01 -1.93
N ILE A 180 2.55 -18.37 -2.06
CA ILE A 180 3.69 -18.54 -1.14
C ILE A 180 3.31 -18.14 0.29
N VAL A 181 2.65 -16.99 0.46
CA VAL A 181 2.16 -16.54 1.78
C VAL A 181 1.11 -17.49 2.34
N THR A 182 0.17 -17.96 1.50
CA THR A 182 -0.88 -18.89 1.93
C THR A 182 -0.29 -20.21 2.45
N GLU A 183 0.70 -20.76 1.75
CA GLU A 183 1.42 -21.96 2.19
C GLU A 183 2.17 -21.72 3.51
N ALA A 184 2.85 -20.58 3.66
CA ALA A 184 3.52 -20.22 4.90
C ALA A 184 2.52 -20.11 6.07
N LEU A 185 1.37 -19.46 5.86
CA LEU A 185 0.34 -19.29 6.88
C LEU A 185 -0.34 -20.63 7.24
N ARG A 186 -0.53 -21.54 6.28
CA ARG A 186 -0.98 -22.92 6.56
C ARG A 186 0.02 -23.63 7.48
N ASP A 187 1.32 -23.51 7.21
CA ASP A 187 2.39 -24.17 7.99
C ASP A 187 2.49 -23.58 9.42
N ALA A 188 1.99 -22.36 9.65
CA ALA A 188 1.84 -21.79 10.99
C ALA A 188 0.77 -22.46 11.85
N ALA A 189 -0.05 -23.35 11.27
CA ALA A 189 -1.03 -24.20 11.93
C ALA A 189 -1.98 -23.44 12.88
N LEU A 190 -2.63 -22.39 12.38
CA LEU A 190 -3.71 -21.74 13.10
C LEU A 190 -4.99 -22.59 13.04
N PRO A 191 -5.94 -22.41 14.00
CA PRO A 191 -7.20 -23.14 13.95
C PRO A 191 -7.94 -22.92 12.62
N PRO A 192 -8.62 -23.95 12.08
CA PRO A 192 -9.42 -23.84 10.86
C PRO A 192 -10.42 -22.68 10.92
N GLY A 193 -10.56 -21.95 9.81
CA GLY A 193 -11.48 -20.82 9.68
C GLY A 193 -10.99 -19.50 10.26
N VAL A 194 -9.95 -19.46 11.09
CA VAL A 194 -9.41 -18.21 11.67
C VAL A 194 -8.97 -17.23 10.58
N PHE A 195 -8.39 -17.73 9.51
CA PHE A 195 -8.17 -16.97 8.28
C PHE A 195 -8.54 -17.80 7.04
N ASN A 196 -8.94 -17.11 5.98
CA ASN A 196 -9.29 -17.70 4.69
C ASN A 196 -8.75 -16.78 3.59
N ILE A 197 -8.23 -17.32 2.50
CA ILE A 197 -7.65 -16.54 1.39
C ILE A 197 -8.36 -16.94 0.10
N VAL A 198 -9.03 -15.96 -0.52
CA VAL A 198 -9.94 -16.17 -1.65
C VAL A 198 -9.54 -15.23 -2.79
N THR A 199 -8.67 -15.71 -3.70
CA THR A 199 -8.21 -14.93 -4.85
C THR A 199 -9.31 -14.86 -5.90
N GLY A 200 -9.83 -13.66 -6.15
CA GLY A 200 -10.92 -13.42 -7.09
C GLY A 200 -11.02 -11.94 -7.48
N ARG A 201 -11.95 -11.62 -8.37
CA ARG A 201 -12.16 -10.24 -8.84
C ARG A 201 -12.67 -9.33 -7.72
N GLY A 202 -12.34 -8.03 -7.83
CA GLY A 202 -12.83 -7.01 -6.90
C GLY A 202 -14.35 -6.86 -6.95
N GLU A 203 -14.92 -6.91 -8.15
CA GLU A 203 -16.35 -6.78 -8.45
C GLU A 203 -17.20 -8.01 -8.08
N THR A 204 -16.57 -9.14 -7.77
CA THR A 204 -17.23 -10.34 -7.27
C THR A 204 -16.89 -10.56 -5.81
N VAL A 205 -15.74 -11.14 -5.49
CA VAL A 205 -15.34 -11.46 -4.11
C VAL A 205 -15.24 -10.22 -3.22
N GLY A 206 -14.64 -9.12 -3.73
CA GLY A 206 -14.50 -7.86 -2.98
C GLY A 206 -15.86 -7.21 -2.69
N GLU A 207 -16.78 -7.21 -3.64
CA GLU A 207 -18.12 -6.68 -3.46
C GLU A 207 -18.92 -7.54 -2.47
N THR A 208 -18.87 -8.88 -2.58
CA THR A 208 -19.48 -9.80 -1.61
C THR A 208 -19.01 -9.51 -0.20
N LEU A 209 -17.69 -9.42 0.05
CA LEU A 209 -17.16 -9.06 1.36
C LEU A 209 -17.69 -7.72 1.87
N SER A 210 -17.77 -6.71 1.00
CA SER A 210 -18.19 -5.37 1.39
C SER A 210 -19.68 -5.27 1.72
N ARG A 211 -20.53 -6.16 1.17
CA ARG A 211 -21.99 -6.17 1.37
C ARG A 211 -22.45 -7.17 2.43
N HIS A 212 -21.71 -8.28 2.63
CA HIS A 212 -22.19 -9.41 3.44
C HIS A 212 -22.44 -9.02 4.90
N PRO A 213 -23.62 -9.29 5.50
CA PRO A 213 -23.98 -8.83 6.83
C PRO A 213 -23.10 -9.41 7.96
N ASP A 214 -22.55 -10.60 7.77
CA ASP A 214 -21.69 -11.25 8.76
C ASP A 214 -20.23 -10.72 8.77
N VAL A 215 -19.85 -9.88 7.79
CA VAL A 215 -18.58 -9.18 7.78
C VAL A 215 -18.74 -7.88 8.56
N ALA A 216 -18.10 -7.77 9.71
CA ALA A 216 -18.21 -6.62 10.62
C ALA A 216 -17.24 -5.48 10.26
N LYS A 217 -16.12 -5.80 9.60
CA LYS A 217 -15.03 -4.87 9.28
C LYS A 217 -14.54 -5.09 7.86
N ILE A 218 -14.29 -4.00 7.13
CA ILE A 218 -13.48 -4.02 5.92
C ILE A 218 -12.19 -3.23 6.16
N SER A 219 -11.04 -3.84 5.86
CA SER A 219 -9.76 -3.16 5.70
C SER A 219 -9.33 -3.27 4.23
N PHE A 220 -9.29 -2.15 3.54
CA PHE A 220 -9.01 -2.06 2.11
C PHE A 220 -7.81 -1.14 1.84
N THR A 221 -6.93 -1.57 0.96
CA THR A 221 -5.91 -0.72 0.34
C THR A 221 -6.08 -0.77 -1.18
N GLY A 222 -6.17 0.39 -1.84
CA GLY A 222 -6.34 0.47 -3.29
C GLY A 222 -6.82 1.82 -3.80
N SER A 223 -7.57 1.83 -4.91
CA SER A 223 -7.99 3.07 -5.55
C SER A 223 -9.06 3.82 -4.74
N THR A 224 -9.03 5.15 -4.80
CA THR A 224 -10.04 6.02 -4.17
C THR A 224 -11.47 5.71 -4.64
N ASN A 225 -11.65 5.39 -5.91
CA ASN A 225 -12.98 5.06 -6.45
C ASN A 225 -13.53 3.76 -5.86
N THR A 226 -12.70 2.74 -5.71
CA THR A 226 -13.07 1.48 -5.04
C THR A 226 -13.37 1.72 -3.56
N GLY A 227 -12.57 2.54 -2.88
CA GLY A 227 -12.82 2.93 -1.48
C GLY A 227 -14.17 3.61 -1.30
N LYS A 228 -14.57 4.52 -2.21
CA LYS A 228 -15.89 5.15 -2.22
C LYS A 228 -17.01 4.13 -2.41
N ALA A 229 -16.83 3.10 -3.26
CA ALA A 229 -17.80 2.03 -3.44
C ALA A 229 -17.96 1.17 -2.18
N ILE A 230 -16.83 0.79 -1.55
CA ILE A 230 -16.83 0.04 -0.29
C ILE A 230 -17.56 0.81 0.82
N LEU A 231 -17.32 2.13 0.96
CA LEU A 231 -18.04 2.96 1.95
C LEU A 231 -19.55 2.94 1.75
N ARG A 232 -20.03 3.02 0.49
CA ARG A 232 -21.47 2.93 0.18
C ARG A 232 -22.03 1.57 0.58
N ASN A 233 -21.36 0.48 0.23
CA ASN A 233 -21.78 -0.87 0.59
C ASN A 233 -21.76 -1.10 2.10
N ALA A 234 -20.75 -0.61 2.80
CA ALA A 234 -20.58 -0.75 4.24
C ALA A 234 -21.66 0.00 5.05
N ALA A 235 -22.23 1.08 4.51
CA ALA A 235 -23.25 1.88 5.16
C ALA A 235 -24.51 1.06 5.47
N GLU A 236 -24.92 0.13 4.59
CA GLU A 236 -26.12 -0.69 4.73
C GLU A 236 -26.13 -1.59 5.99
N SER A 237 -24.96 -1.92 6.52
CA SER A 237 -24.81 -2.80 7.69
C SER A 237 -23.92 -2.21 8.79
N PHE A 238 -23.67 -0.89 8.74
CA PHE A 238 -22.82 -0.17 9.70
C PHE A 238 -21.45 -0.79 9.92
N LYS A 239 -20.85 -1.43 8.88
CA LYS A 239 -19.52 -2.01 8.97
C LYS A 239 -18.50 -0.95 9.35
N ARG A 240 -17.54 -1.31 10.18
CA ARG A 240 -16.35 -0.50 10.38
C ARG A 240 -15.45 -0.61 9.17
N VAL A 241 -14.85 0.50 8.74
CA VAL A 241 -13.94 0.52 7.59
C VAL A 241 -12.61 1.12 7.97
N THR A 242 -11.53 0.58 7.41
CA THR A 242 -10.24 1.24 7.27
C THR A 242 -9.90 1.23 5.79
N LEU A 243 -9.67 2.40 5.23
CA LEU A 243 -9.40 2.59 3.82
C LEU A 243 -8.06 3.31 3.67
N GLU A 244 -7.11 2.66 3.02
CA GLU A 244 -5.83 3.21 2.60
C GLU A 244 -5.86 3.39 1.08
N LEU A 245 -5.93 4.65 0.65
CA LEU A 245 -6.24 4.99 -0.74
C LEU A 245 -5.07 5.74 -1.38
N GLY A 246 -5.34 6.37 -2.53
CA GLY A 246 -4.35 7.09 -3.30
C GLY A 246 -3.76 8.32 -2.61
N GLY A 247 -2.71 8.85 -3.20
CA GLY A 247 -2.04 10.04 -2.74
C GLY A 247 -1.50 10.90 -3.89
N LYS A 248 -1.26 12.17 -3.60
CA LYS A 248 -0.53 13.13 -4.45
C LYS A 248 0.43 13.91 -3.58
N SER A 249 1.34 13.18 -2.96
CA SER A 249 2.20 13.67 -1.89
C SER A 249 3.13 14.79 -2.36
N PRO A 250 3.18 15.93 -1.64
CA PRO A 250 4.17 16.96 -1.91
C PRO A 250 5.52 16.63 -1.29
N THR A 251 6.60 16.97 -2.00
CA THR A 251 7.96 17.07 -1.46
C THR A 251 8.36 18.54 -1.51
N ILE A 252 8.39 19.19 -0.35
CA ILE A 252 8.69 20.63 -0.22
C ILE A 252 10.18 20.80 0.03
N LEU A 253 10.88 21.50 -0.87
CA LEU A 253 12.26 21.92 -0.70
C LEU A 253 12.27 23.37 -0.20
N LEU A 254 12.74 23.62 1.03
CA LEU A 254 12.88 24.98 1.55
C LEU A 254 14.05 25.71 0.88
N ASP A 255 14.07 27.03 0.96
CA ASP A 255 15.09 27.86 0.29
C ASP A 255 16.51 27.68 0.85
N ASP A 256 16.61 27.22 2.12
CA ASP A 256 17.89 26.89 2.78
C ASP A 256 18.39 25.46 2.54
N VAL A 257 17.65 24.66 1.76
CA VAL A 257 17.95 23.23 1.58
C VAL A 257 19.32 23.02 0.90
N ASP A 258 20.04 22.01 1.39
CA ASP A 258 21.26 21.50 0.76
C ASP A 258 20.88 20.49 -0.34
N LEU A 259 21.09 20.88 -1.61
CA LEU A 259 20.70 20.07 -2.77
C LEU A 259 21.45 18.73 -2.84
N ALA A 260 22.72 18.70 -2.43
CA ALA A 260 23.49 17.45 -2.46
C ALA A 260 22.85 16.36 -1.55
N ARG A 261 22.19 16.78 -0.48
CA ARG A 261 21.46 15.88 0.44
C ARG A 261 20.01 15.67 0.03
N ALA A 262 19.36 16.69 -0.51
CA ALA A 262 17.93 16.67 -0.80
C ALA A 262 17.60 15.92 -2.10
N ILE A 263 18.36 16.12 -3.19
CA ILE A 263 18.08 15.53 -4.49
C ILE A 263 17.97 13.98 -4.43
N PRO A 264 18.89 13.24 -3.78
CA PRO A 264 18.74 11.79 -3.64
C PRO A 264 17.43 11.40 -2.92
N LEU A 265 17.02 12.13 -1.89
CA LEU A 265 15.76 11.87 -1.18
C LEU A 265 14.54 12.15 -2.06
N VAL A 266 14.57 13.22 -2.87
CA VAL A 266 13.49 13.55 -3.82
C VAL A 266 13.32 12.43 -4.84
N ILE A 267 14.42 11.96 -5.44
CA ILE A 267 14.39 10.87 -6.44
C ILE A 267 13.87 9.58 -5.80
N GLN A 268 14.42 9.21 -4.65
CA GLN A 268 14.00 8.01 -3.93
C GLN A 268 12.51 8.08 -3.51
N ALA A 269 12.03 9.23 -3.05
CA ALA A 269 10.63 9.42 -2.67
C ALA A 269 9.69 9.37 -3.87
N GLY A 270 10.05 10.06 -4.97
CA GLY A 270 9.22 10.17 -6.15
C GLY A 270 9.15 8.90 -6.99
N PHE A 271 10.26 8.16 -7.07
CA PHE A 271 10.37 6.93 -7.84
C PHE A 271 10.29 5.65 -7.00
N MET A 272 9.95 5.78 -5.71
CA MET A 272 9.71 4.63 -4.85
C MET A 272 8.81 3.60 -5.56
N ASN A 273 9.27 2.34 -5.57
CA ASN A 273 8.52 1.25 -6.19
C ASN A 273 8.16 1.52 -7.67
N SER A 274 9.09 2.12 -8.43
CA SER A 274 8.89 2.57 -9.82
C SER A 274 7.76 3.61 -9.95
N GLY A 275 7.53 4.44 -8.91
CA GLY A 275 6.43 5.38 -8.82
C GLY A 275 5.07 4.74 -8.50
N GLN A 276 5.00 3.43 -8.34
CA GLN A 276 3.77 2.66 -8.02
C GLN A 276 3.57 2.55 -6.50
N ALA A 277 3.66 3.67 -5.82
CA ALA A 277 3.48 3.78 -4.37
C ALA A 277 2.52 4.93 -4.02
N CYS A 278 1.54 4.66 -3.17
CA CYS A 278 0.55 5.65 -2.71
C CYS A 278 1.18 6.85 -1.98
N VAL A 279 2.36 6.65 -1.37
CA VAL A 279 3.11 7.69 -0.63
C VAL A 279 4.15 8.41 -1.50
N ALA A 280 4.27 8.10 -2.80
CA ALA A 280 5.29 8.69 -3.67
C ALA A 280 5.20 10.22 -3.70
N GLY A 281 6.33 10.90 -3.46
CA GLY A 281 6.45 12.36 -3.43
C GLY A 281 6.54 12.95 -4.83
N THR A 282 5.45 12.94 -5.58
CA THR A 282 5.43 13.25 -7.01
C THR A 282 5.23 14.72 -7.35
N ARG A 283 4.77 15.56 -6.39
CA ARG A 283 4.75 17.03 -6.53
C ARG A 283 5.96 17.60 -5.80
N ILE A 284 6.93 18.13 -6.54
CA ILE A 284 8.14 18.73 -5.98
C ILE A 284 7.91 20.25 -5.93
N LEU A 285 7.74 20.79 -4.73
CA LEU A 285 7.54 22.22 -4.49
C LEU A 285 8.90 22.88 -4.27
N VAL A 286 9.25 23.88 -5.10
CA VAL A 286 10.54 24.55 -5.08
C VAL A 286 10.39 26.06 -4.91
N PRO A 287 11.25 26.76 -4.15
CA PRO A 287 11.21 28.22 -4.07
C PRO A 287 11.53 28.84 -5.42
N GLN A 288 10.72 29.83 -5.84
CA GLN A 288 10.89 30.49 -7.13
C GLN A 288 12.30 31.08 -7.30
N SER A 289 12.91 31.56 -6.22
CA SER A 289 14.26 32.14 -6.22
C SER A 289 15.37 31.14 -6.56
N ARG A 290 15.12 29.83 -6.37
CA ARG A 290 16.09 28.73 -6.64
C ARG A 290 15.59 27.77 -7.72
N LYS A 291 14.47 28.08 -8.41
CA LYS A 291 13.83 27.17 -9.37
C LYS A 291 14.82 26.69 -10.45
N ALA A 292 15.55 27.61 -11.09
CA ALA A 292 16.46 27.26 -12.17
C ALA A 292 17.59 26.31 -11.71
N GLU A 293 18.17 26.55 -10.52
CA GLU A 293 19.20 25.68 -9.92
C GLU A 293 18.63 24.27 -9.64
N MET A 294 17.43 24.20 -9.07
CA MET A 294 16.77 22.94 -8.72
C MET A 294 16.31 22.16 -9.96
N GLU A 295 15.82 22.83 -11.00
CA GLU A 295 15.49 22.21 -12.28
C GLU A 295 16.70 21.50 -12.90
N ILE A 296 17.87 22.15 -12.93
CA ILE A 296 19.10 21.55 -13.47
C ILE A 296 19.49 20.32 -12.64
N ALA A 297 19.54 20.44 -11.31
CA ALA A 297 19.93 19.35 -10.43
C ALA A 297 18.96 18.16 -10.52
N LEU A 298 17.65 18.41 -10.53
CA LEU A 298 16.64 17.36 -10.64
C LEU A 298 16.64 16.71 -12.02
N ALA A 299 16.79 17.48 -13.10
CA ALA A 299 16.86 16.93 -14.45
C ALA A 299 18.07 16.00 -14.63
N GLN A 300 19.24 16.39 -14.11
CA GLN A 300 20.45 15.55 -14.12
C GLN A 300 20.23 14.27 -13.31
N ALA A 301 19.64 14.38 -12.11
CA ALA A 301 19.36 13.22 -11.27
C ALA A 301 18.38 12.25 -11.92
N VAL A 302 17.28 12.75 -12.49
CA VAL A 302 16.28 11.91 -13.20
C VAL A 302 16.88 11.24 -14.43
N ALA A 303 17.69 11.96 -15.20
CA ALA A 303 18.39 11.38 -16.38
C ALA A 303 19.40 10.29 -16.02
N ALA A 304 19.93 10.31 -14.80
CA ALA A 304 20.87 9.30 -14.32
C ALA A 304 20.20 8.02 -13.81
N VAL A 305 18.88 8.06 -13.52
CA VAL A 305 18.13 6.89 -13.01
C VAL A 305 18.07 5.79 -14.06
N LYS A 306 18.51 4.61 -13.68
CA LYS A 306 18.51 3.44 -14.57
C LYS A 306 17.18 2.69 -14.50
N SER A 307 16.52 2.63 -15.65
CA SER A 307 15.31 1.82 -15.86
C SER A 307 15.67 0.61 -16.73
N GLY A 308 15.29 -0.60 -16.33
CA GLY A 308 15.66 -1.80 -17.07
C GLY A 308 15.21 -3.09 -16.38
N ASP A 309 15.88 -4.19 -16.75
CA ASP A 309 15.59 -5.52 -16.20
C ASP A 309 15.69 -5.50 -14.66
N PRO A 310 14.62 -5.92 -13.95
CA PRO A 310 14.60 -5.98 -12.49
C PRO A 310 15.72 -6.84 -11.88
N ARG A 311 16.26 -7.80 -12.62
CA ARG A 311 17.33 -8.71 -12.16
C ARG A 311 18.70 -8.08 -12.20
N GLU A 312 18.89 -6.99 -12.93
CA GLU A 312 20.16 -6.28 -12.98
C GLU A 312 20.34 -5.41 -11.72
N SER A 313 21.46 -5.55 -11.06
CA SER A 313 21.78 -4.85 -9.79
C SER A 313 21.80 -3.33 -9.93
N ALA A 314 22.04 -2.81 -11.13
CA ALA A 314 22.07 -1.39 -11.42
C ALA A 314 20.70 -0.79 -11.71
N THR A 315 19.65 -1.62 -11.87
CA THR A 315 18.28 -1.15 -12.13
C THR A 315 17.68 -0.50 -10.90
N GLU A 316 17.19 0.72 -11.05
CA GLU A 316 16.49 1.48 -10.00
C GLU A 316 14.98 1.52 -10.24
N ILE A 317 14.56 1.50 -11.50
CA ILE A 317 13.15 1.49 -11.92
C ILE A 317 12.87 0.26 -12.79
N GLY A 318 11.94 -0.58 -12.34
CA GLY A 318 11.39 -1.69 -13.08
C GLY A 318 10.18 -1.29 -13.94
N PRO A 319 9.50 -2.27 -14.57
CA PRO A 319 8.30 -2.02 -15.38
C PRO A 319 7.08 -1.61 -14.54
N MET A 320 6.04 -1.14 -15.19
CA MET A 320 4.70 -1.07 -14.65
C MET A 320 4.12 -2.49 -14.54
N VAL A 321 3.32 -2.74 -13.52
CA VAL A 321 2.79 -4.08 -13.22
C VAL A 321 1.97 -4.71 -14.37
N SER A 322 1.39 -3.90 -15.24
CA SER A 322 0.51 -4.35 -16.32
C SER A 322 0.51 -3.38 -17.50
N GLU A 323 0.06 -3.86 -18.67
CA GLU A 323 -0.16 -3.02 -19.85
C GLU A 323 -1.14 -1.87 -19.56
N LYS A 324 -2.23 -2.17 -18.85
CA LYS A 324 -3.21 -1.14 -18.43
C LYS A 324 -2.57 -0.02 -17.64
N GLN A 325 -1.68 -0.36 -16.70
CA GLN A 325 -0.97 0.65 -15.92
C GLN A 325 0.05 1.41 -16.77
N TRP A 326 0.74 0.75 -17.67
CA TRP A 326 1.65 1.37 -18.61
C TRP A 326 0.93 2.40 -19.50
N LEU A 327 -0.19 2.00 -20.13
CA LEU A 327 -1.02 2.90 -20.95
C LEU A 327 -1.53 4.09 -20.14
N ARG A 328 -1.94 3.86 -18.89
CA ARG A 328 -2.36 4.93 -17.98
C ARG A 328 -1.24 5.97 -17.78
N VAL A 329 -0.03 5.52 -17.48
CA VAL A 329 1.10 6.43 -17.24
C VAL A 329 1.48 7.19 -18.51
N GLN A 330 1.53 6.51 -19.68
CA GLN A 330 1.76 7.16 -20.97
C GLN A 330 0.71 8.26 -21.26
N GLY A 331 -0.56 7.97 -20.96
CA GLY A 331 -1.65 8.95 -21.11
C GLY A 331 -1.47 10.19 -20.23
N TYR A 332 -0.97 10.04 -19.00
CA TYR A 332 -0.67 11.19 -18.14
C TYR A 332 0.54 11.99 -18.63
N ILE A 333 1.57 11.34 -19.16
CA ILE A 333 2.73 12.04 -19.74
C ILE A 333 2.24 12.91 -20.93
N ARG A 334 1.43 12.34 -21.82
CA ARG A 334 0.82 13.07 -22.94
C ARG A 334 -0.01 14.25 -22.43
N LYS A 335 -0.86 14.03 -21.44
CA LYS A 335 -1.72 15.05 -20.87
C LYS A 335 -0.94 16.21 -20.26
N GLY A 336 0.19 15.94 -19.60
CA GLY A 336 1.08 16.98 -19.11
C GLY A 336 1.63 17.88 -20.24
N LEU A 337 2.04 17.28 -21.36
CA LEU A 337 2.48 18.01 -22.55
C LEU A 337 1.35 18.84 -23.14
N ASP A 338 0.16 18.26 -23.30
CA ASP A 338 -1.01 18.93 -23.89
C ASP A 338 -1.50 20.11 -23.02
N GLU A 339 -1.33 20.02 -21.69
CA GLU A 339 -1.64 21.11 -20.75
C GLU A 339 -0.53 22.19 -20.66
N GLY A 340 0.57 22.03 -21.41
CA GLY A 340 1.64 23.01 -21.54
C GLY A 340 2.76 22.88 -20.51
N ALA A 341 2.84 21.79 -19.74
CA ALA A 341 3.98 21.52 -18.89
C ALA A 341 5.24 21.28 -19.73
N ARG A 342 6.38 21.85 -19.31
CA ARG A 342 7.65 21.69 -20.01
C ARG A 342 8.38 20.44 -19.53
N LEU A 343 8.72 19.54 -20.46
CA LEU A 343 9.47 18.33 -20.18
C LEU A 343 10.95 18.66 -19.93
N LEU A 344 11.50 18.21 -18.80
CA LEU A 344 12.93 18.33 -18.48
C LEU A 344 13.69 17.02 -18.71
N ALA A 345 13.05 15.88 -18.49
CA ALA A 345 13.63 14.56 -18.69
C ALA A 345 12.55 13.52 -18.97
N GLY A 346 12.89 12.42 -19.64
CA GLY A 346 12.01 11.32 -19.94
C GLY A 346 11.03 11.57 -21.08
N GLY A 347 9.73 11.51 -20.81
CA GLY A 347 8.67 11.64 -21.81
C GLY A 347 8.05 10.30 -22.21
N GLU A 348 7.19 10.34 -23.23
CA GLU A 348 6.48 9.16 -23.72
C GLU A 348 7.42 8.07 -24.25
N GLY A 349 6.93 6.84 -24.21
CA GLY A 349 7.60 5.65 -24.74
C GLY A 349 8.38 4.87 -23.68
N ARG A 350 9.19 3.95 -24.16
CA ARG A 350 10.04 3.08 -23.33
C ARG A 350 11.46 3.66 -23.21
N PRO A 351 12.18 3.34 -22.13
CA PRO A 351 13.63 3.60 -22.05
C PRO A 351 14.39 2.92 -23.18
N ASP A 352 15.51 3.52 -23.58
CA ASP A 352 16.38 2.92 -24.60
C ASP A 352 16.92 1.56 -24.12
N GLY A 353 16.99 0.59 -25.01
CA GLY A 353 17.41 -0.77 -24.70
C GLY A 353 16.30 -1.71 -24.18
N THR A 354 15.13 -1.20 -23.82
CA THR A 354 13.97 -2.02 -23.44
C THR A 354 13.05 -2.20 -24.66
N ARG A 355 13.00 -3.41 -25.23
CA ARG A 355 12.15 -3.69 -26.41
C ARG A 355 10.77 -4.19 -26.00
N ASP A 356 10.74 -5.10 -25.04
CA ASP A 356 9.53 -5.76 -24.52
C ASP A 356 9.20 -5.22 -23.13
N GLY A 357 8.09 -5.66 -22.56
CA GLY A 357 7.66 -5.24 -21.23
C GLY A 357 7.02 -3.86 -21.16
N TRP A 358 6.57 -3.52 -19.96
CA TRP A 358 5.77 -2.32 -19.72
C TRP A 358 6.59 -1.21 -19.04
N PHE A 359 7.75 -0.92 -19.60
CA PHE A 359 8.66 0.10 -19.07
C PHE A 359 8.23 1.53 -19.42
N VAL A 360 8.44 2.45 -18.48
CA VAL A 360 8.19 3.89 -18.64
C VAL A 360 9.48 4.64 -18.39
N ARG A 361 9.79 5.65 -19.21
CA ARG A 361 10.90 6.56 -18.96
C ARG A 361 10.68 7.34 -17.67
N PRO A 362 11.65 7.39 -16.73
CA PRO A 362 11.61 8.32 -15.61
C PRO A 362 11.38 9.73 -16.13
N THR A 363 10.27 10.36 -15.74
CA THR A 363 9.80 11.60 -16.36
C THR A 363 9.72 12.72 -15.35
N LEU A 364 10.23 13.91 -15.75
CA LEU A 364 10.20 15.12 -14.94
C LEU A 364 9.62 16.28 -15.78
N PHE A 365 8.54 16.86 -15.26
CA PHE A 365 7.93 18.10 -15.78
C PHE A 365 8.26 19.29 -14.90
N THR A 366 8.38 20.46 -15.53
CA THR A 366 8.42 21.78 -14.88
C THR A 366 7.41 22.73 -15.51
N ASP A 367 7.35 23.96 -15.02
CA ASP A 367 6.33 24.95 -15.39
C ASP A 367 4.91 24.43 -15.14
N VAL A 368 4.78 23.54 -14.14
CA VAL A 368 3.52 22.96 -13.71
C VAL A 368 2.86 23.87 -12.69
N ASN A 369 1.59 24.20 -12.91
CA ASN A 369 0.75 24.78 -11.87
C ASN A 369 -0.08 23.70 -11.18
N ASN A 370 -0.56 24.01 -9.97
CA ASN A 370 -1.25 23.02 -9.15
C ASN A 370 -2.64 22.62 -9.68
N GLN A 371 -3.15 23.25 -10.75
CA GLN A 371 -4.44 22.91 -11.38
C GLN A 371 -4.29 21.95 -12.56
N MET A 372 -3.08 21.73 -13.06
CA MET A 372 -2.82 20.76 -14.12
C MET A 372 -3.15 19.35 -13.66
N THR A 373 -3.66 18.51 -14.54
CA THR A 373 -4.06 17.14 -14.24
C THR A 373 -2.92 16.31 -13.64
N ILE A 374 -1.70 16.47 -14.16
CA ILE A 374 -0.52 15.78 -13.65
C ILE A 374 -0.11 16.19 -12.22
N ALA A 375 -0.59 17.35 -11.73
CA ALA A 375 -0.41 17.81 -10.35
C ALA A 375 -1.58 17.41 -9.44
N ARG A 376 -2.77 17.20 -9.99
CA ARG A 376 -4.01 16.90 -9.24
C ARG A 376 -4.25 15.42 -9.06
N GLU A 377 -4.03 14.61 -10.09
CA GLU A 377 -4.40 13.21 -10.13
C GLU A 377 -3.22 12.27 -9.80
N GLU A 378 -3.50 11.15 -9.16
CA GLU A 378 -2.53 10.10 -8.89
C GLU A 378 -2.20 9.34 -10.18
N ILE A 379 -0.96 9.44 -10.64
CA ILE A 379 -0.47 8.78 -11.86
C ILE A 379 -0.14 7.31 -11.59
N PHE A 380 0.51 7.03 -10.46
CA PHE A 380 1.00 5.72 -10.03
C PHE A 380 2.06 5.15 -10.98
N GLY A 381 3.04 5.97 -11.32
CA GLY A 381 4.16 5.67 -12.20
C GLY A 381 5.28 6.71 -12.04
N PRO A 382 6.43 6.54 -12.73
CA PRO A 382 7.63 7.35 -12.53
C PRO A 382 7.54 8.72 -13.22
N VAL A 383 6.60 9.56 -12.76
CA VAL A 383 6.35 10.90 -13.30
C VAL A 383 6.31 11.93 -12.18
N LEU A 384 7.21 12.92 -12.25
CA LEU A 384 7.38 13.97 -11.25
C LEU A 384 7.04 15.33 -11.84
N CYS A 385 6.55 16.25 -11.00
CA CYS A 385 6.15 17.59 -11.36
C CYS A 385 6.82 18.61 -10.45
N ILE A 386 7.53 19.61 -11.03
CA ILE A 386 8.08 20.75 -10.29
C ILE A 386 7.03 21.89 -10.30
N ILE A 387 6.67 22.35 -9.12
CA ILE A 387 5.73 23.47 -8.89
C ILE A 387 6.47 24.54 -8.09
N PRO A 388 6.66 25.75 -8.63
CA PRO A 388 7.30 26.83 -7.91
C PRO A 388 6.37 27.47 -6.86
N TYR A 389 6.96 28.03 -5.80
CA TYR A 389 6.27 28.83 -4.78
C TYR A 389 7.10 30.08 -4.44
N GLN A 390 6.44 31.16 -3.98
CA GLN A 390 7.10 32.43 -3.65
C GLN A 390 7.63 32.46 -2.21
N ASP A 391 6.83 31.94 -1.25
CA ASP A 391 7.15 31.91 0.18
C ASP A 391 6.60 30.65 0.84
N GLU A 392 6.92 30.43 2.14
CA GLU A 392 6.47 29.27 2.91
C GLU A 392 4.95 29.15 3.02
N ALA A 393 4.25 30.28 3.10
CA ALA A 393 2.78 30.27 3.20
C ALA A 393 2.15 29.72 1.90
N GLU A 394 2.69 30.13 0.76
CA GLU A 394 2.26 29.60 -0.55
C GLU A 394 2.66 28.12 -0.71
N ALA A 395 3.86 27.72 -0.26
CA ALA A 395 4.26 26.31 -0.28
C ALA A 395 3.28 25.43 0.49
N VAL A 396 2.87 25.86 1.68
CA VAL A 396 1.86 25.18 2.52
C VAL A 396 0.50 25.18 1.83
N ALA A 397 0.08 26.30 1.24
CA ALA A 397 -1.18 26.41 0.52
C ALA A 397 -1.23 25.43 -0.66
N ILE A 398 -0.19 25.41 -1.52
CA ILE A 398 -0.08 24.49 -2.66
C ILE A 398 -0.04 23.02 -2.18
N ALA A 399 0.73 22.73 -1.13
CA ALA A 399 0.83 21.38 -0.58
C ALA A 399 -0.54 20.84 -0.12
N ASN A 400 -1.35 21.70 0.49
CA ASN A 400 -2.67 21.37 1.03
C ASN A 400 -3.79 21.45 -0.03
N ASP A 401 -3.60 22.18 -1.15
CA ASP A 401 -4.59 22.27 -2.24
C ASP A 401 -4.55 21.00 -3.11
N THR A 402 -5.07 19.93 -2.58
CA THR A 402 -5.27 18.63 -3.23
C THR A 402 -6.43 17.91 -2.53
N GLU A 403 -7.09 17.01 -3.24
CA GLU A 403 -8.10 16.13 -2.64
C GLU A 403 -7.48 15.03 -1.76
N TYR A 404 -6.18 14.84 -1.84
CA TYR A 404 -5.42 13.83 -1.10
C TYR A 404 -4.78 14.37 0.17
N GLY A 405 -4.28 13.47 1.01
CA GLY A 405 -3.55 13.79 2.23
C GLY A 405 -2.97 12.54 2.90
N LEU A 406 -2.21 11.71 2.13
CA LEU A 406 -1.61 10.50 2.67
C LEU A 406 -0.24 10.75 3.28
N SER A 407 0.67 11.33 2.50
CA SER A 407 2.05 11.59 2.93
C SER A 407 2.53 12.95 2.43
N ALA A 408 3.53 13.52 3.10
CA ALA A 408 4.26 14.68 2.65
C ALA A 408 5.72 14.59 3.13
N ILE A 409 6.61 15.35 2.47
CA ILE A 409 8.02 15.43 2.83
C ILE A 409 8.42 16.89 2.86
N VAL A 410 9.15 17.32 3.89
CA VAL A 410 9.70 18.67 4.01
C VAL A 410 11.22 18.56 4.18
N LEU A 411 11.97 19.17 3.28
CA LEU A 411 13.42 19.16 3.23
C LEU A 411 13.97 20.58 3.44
N GLY A 412 14.80 20.78 4.44
CA GLY A 412 15.43 22.05 4.75
C GLY A 412 16.63 21.88 5.67
N ARG A 413 17.57 22.81 5.63
CA ARG A 413 18.77 22.79 6.49
C ARG A 413 18.38 23.02 7.96
N ASP A 414 17.54 24.01 8.22
CA ASP A 414 16.96 24.23 9.56
C ASP A 414 15.82 23.24 9.81
N THR A 415 16.13 22.17 10.55
CA THR A 415 15.16 21.13 10.92
C THR A 415 14.01 21.70 11.77
N GLY A 416 14.25 22.71 12.60
CA GLY A 416 13.20 23.36 13.39
C GLY A 416 12.19 24.08 12.49
N ARG A 417 12.68 24.82 11.49
CA ARG A 417 11.87 25.45 10.45
C ARG A 417 11.08 24.41 9.64
N ALA A 418 11.75 23.36 9.18
CA ALA A 418 11.11 22.29 8.43
C ALA A 418 10.00 21.60 9.25
N ARG A 419 10.17 21.41 10.56
CA ARG A 419 9.13 20.88 11.45
C ARG A 419 7.94 21.83 11.58
N ARG A 420 8.17 23.17 11.68
CA ARG A 420 7.07 24.15 11.71
C ARG A 420 6.24 24.15 10.43
N VAL A 421 6.88 24.00 9.26
CA VAL A 421 6.19 23.81 7.98
C VAL A 421 5.40 22.49 7.98
N ALA A 422 6.03 21.39 8.40
CA ALA A 422 5.41 20.07 8.47
C ALA A 422 4.13 20.04 9.33
N GLN A 423 4.08 20.78 10.43
CA GLN A 423 2.90 20.90 11.31
C GLN A 423 1.68 21.53 10.62
N GLN A 424 1.88 22.27 9.53
CA GLN A 424 0.82 22.94 8.79
C GLN A 424 0.28 22.10 7.61
N ILE A 425 0.92 20.96 7.31
CA ILE A 425 0.52 20.10 6.20
C ILE A 425 -0.60 19.16 6.63
N VAL A 426 -1.71 19.17 5.87
CA VAL A 426 -2.89 18.32 6.09
C VAL A 426 -2.65 16.95 5.45
N SER A 427 -1.89 16.10 6.13
CA SER A 427 -1.51 14.77 5.67
C SER A 427 -1.38 13.81 6.86
N GLY A 428 -1.66 12.53 6.63
CA GLY A 428 -1.58 11.52 7.67
C GLY A 428 -0.16 11.26 8.16
N ARG A 429 0.84 11.51 7.30
CA ARG A 429 2.26 11.41 7.62
C ARG A 429 3.03 12.56 7.00
N VAL A 430 3.91 13.21 7.76
CA VAL A 430 4.85 14.21 7.23
C VAL A 430 6.26 13.85 7.67
N LEU A 431 7.15 13.63 6.72
CA LEU A 431 8.55 13.29 6.93
C LEU A 431 9.41 14.55 6.86
N VAL A 432 10.37 14.71 7.76
CA VAL A 432 11.25 15.87 7.82
C VAL A 432 12.70 15.41 7.66
N ASN A 433 13.34 15.78 6.57
CA ASN A 433 14.72 15.43 6.23
C ASN A 433 15.03 13.91 6.22
N THR A 434 14.02 13.06 6.03
CA THR A 434 14.14 11.60 6.05
C THR A 434 13.08 10.94 5.18
N LEU A 435 13.30 9.68 4.81
CA LEU A 435 12.29 8.76 4.25
C LEU A 435 12.04 7.57 5.18
N ALA A 436 12.60 7.57 6.39
CA ALA A 436 12.44 6.49 7.35
C ALA A 436 10.97 6.28 7.71
N HIS A 437 10.59 5.01 7.81
CA HIS A 437 9.28 4.59 8.28
C HIS A 437 9.32 4.34 9.79
N GLU A 438 8.29 4.79 10.51
CA GLU A 438 8.12 4.50 11.94
C GLU A 438 6.91 3.57 12.13
N PRO A 439 7.13 2.27 12.35
CA PRO A 439 6.04 1.29 12.41
C PRO A 439 5.15 1.39 13.64
N LYS A 440 5.58 2.10 14.68
CA LYS A 440 4.78 2.36 15.89
C LYS A 440 3.83 3.54 15.72
N ALA A 441 4.08 4.38 14.71
CA ALA A 441 3.20 5.51 14.42
C ALA A 441 1.98 5.06 13.60
N PRO A 442 0.81 5.70 13.80
CA PRO A 442 -0.36 5.39 13.00
C PRO A 442 -0.12 5.75 11.53
N PHE A 443 -0.50 4.86 10.62
CA PHE A 443 -0.47 5.08 9.18
C PHE A 443 -1.89 5.24 8.63
N GLY A 444 -2.11 6.22 7.76
CA GLY A 444 -3.38 6.44 7.08
C GLY A 444 -3.56 7.87 6.59
N GLY A 445 -4.48 8.04 5.65
CA GLY A 445 -4.69 9.29 4.95
C GLY A 445 -5.71 10.23 5.59
N PHE A 446 -5.63 11.49 5.19
CA PHE A 446 -6.66 12.52 5.35
C PHE A 446 -7.41 12.66 4.02
N LYS A 447 -8.56 13.34 4.02
CA LYS A 447 -9.37 13.63 2.81
C LYS A 447 -9.66 12.34 2.01
N HIS A 448 -9.44 12.36 0.68
CA HIS A 448 -9.67 11.22 -0.20
C HIS A 448 -8.57 10.13 -0.13
N SER A 449 -7.55 10.32 0.69
CA SER A 449 -6.52 9.30 0.90
C SER A 449 -6.91 8.22 1.90
N GLY A 450 -8.00 8.37 2.63
CA GLY A 450 -8.50 7.27 3.44
C GLY A 450 -9.29 7.63 4.68
N VAL A 451 -9.69 6.58 5.39
CA VAL A 451 -10.44 6.61 6.64
C VAL A 451 -9.87 5.56 7.60
N GLY A 452 -9.73 5.90 8.88
CA GLY A 452 -9.12 5.03 9.88
C GLY A 452 -7.60 5.09 9.86
N ARG A 453 -6.97 4.21 10.63
CA ARG A 453 -5.51 4.10 10.74
C ARG A 453 -5.11 2.63 10.81
N GLU A 454 -3.92 2.34 10.30
CA GLU A 454 -3.22 1.06 10.39
C GLU A 454 -1.93 1.24 11.20
N MET A 455 -1.24 0.15 11.49
CA MET A 455 0.02 0.04 12.20
C MET A 455 -0.03 0.36 13.70
N GLY A 456 0.92 -0.20 14.43
CA GLY A 456 1.03 -0.05 15.88
C GLY A 456 -0.26 -0.45 16.61
N GLU A 457 -0.46 0.13 17.77
CA GLU A 457 -1.68 -0.08 18.56
C GLU A 457 -2.95 0.45 17.86
N TRP A 458 -2.80 1.48 17.01
CA TRP A 458 -3.90 2.04 16.21
C TRP A 458 -4.46 1.01 15.22
N GLY A 459 -3.56 0.23 14.60
CA GLY A 459 -3.94 -0.84 13.69
C GLY A 459 -4.73 -1.95 14.37
N ILE A 460 -4.34 -2.36 15.58
CA ILE A 460 -5.07 -3.34 16.40
C ILE A 460 -6.42 -2.78 16.81
N GLY A 461 -6.45 -1.54 17.35
CA GLY A 461 -7.67 -0.86 17.78
C GLY A 461 -8.69 -0.68 16.66
N ALA A 462 -8.26 -0.56 15.40
CA ALA A 462 -9.14 -0.43 14.24
C ALA A 462 -10.02 -1.67 13.97
N PHE A 463 -9.71 -2.83 14.57
CA PHE A 463 -10.51 -4.06 14.52
C PHE A 463 -11.33 -4.31 15.79
N MET A 464 -11.45 -3.31 16.66
CA MET A 464 -12.12 -3.43 17.94
C MET A 464 -13.14 -2.31 18.16
N GLU A 465 -14.04 -2.55 19.11
CA GLU A 465 -15.03 -1.57 19.57
C GLU A 465 -14.92 -1.42 21.10
N PRO A 466 -14.85 -0.19 21.64
CA PRO A 466 -14.84 0.03 23.07
C PRO A 466 -16.24 -0.21 23.67
N LYS A 467 -16.28 -0.99 24.77
CA LYS A 467 -17.48 -1.26 25.57
C LYS A 467 -17.27 -0.73 26.99
N SER A 468 -18.15 0.16 27.44
CA SER A 468 -18.13 0.66 28.83
C SER A 468 -18.90 -0.27 29.76
N ILE A 469 -18.29 -0.63 30.89
CA ILE A 469 -18.91 -1.36 32.00
C ILE A 469 -18.90 -0.43 33.21
N VAL A 470 -20.09 -0.08 33.69
CA VAL A 470 -20.28 0.85 34.81
C VAL A 470 -20.90 0.08 35.98
N GLY A 471 -20.28 0.14 37.16
CA GLY A 471 -20.77 -0.56 38.35
C GLY A 471 -19.76 -0.59 39.48
#